data_b51e38c8901fb762b3f3bf9f1f1fdb86
#
_entry.id   b51e38c8901fb762b3f3bf9f1f1fdb86
#
_cell.length_a   1.000
_cell.length_b   1.000
_cell.length_c   1.000
_cell.angle_alpha   90.00
_cell.angle_beta   90.00
_cell.angle_gamma   90.00
#
_symmetry.space_group_name_H-M   'P 1'
#
loop_
_entity.id
_entity.type
_entity.pdbx_description
1 polymer ?
#
loop_
_entity_poly.entity_id
_entity_poly.type
_entity_poly.pdbx_seq_one_letter_code
_entity_poly.pdbx_strand_id
1 'polypeptide(L)'
;MISAILFISFFIFLILGIPIGICLGLSSICAILYSGTSLTIVATNMYSGISKFLLLAIPFFVLSGNIMAKAGISKRLIRFVDTCVGHKKGGIAIVCVIVACFFGAISGSGPATVAALGMVLIPAMIERGGFSAPFATALMATSSSIAIVIPPSIAFVVYASITGVSIADMFTAGIVPGILMGVALVIVVLLEAKKHNIQPTQKKATAKERWDAFKDAFWGFLMPVIILGGIYGSVFTPTEAAAVSVVYLSLIHISEPTRQAEI
;
A
#
# COMPACT_ATOMS: atom_id res chain seq x y z
N MET A 1 -25.58 -17.50 -24.33
CA MET A 1 -24.97 -16.91 -25.53
C MET A 1 -24.35 -15.54 -25.28
N ILE A 2 -25.02 -14.59 -24.58
CA ILE A 2 -24.50 -13.23 -24.29
C ILE A 2 -23.14 -13.28 -23.57
N SER A 3 -23.02 -14.10 -22.50
CA SER A 3 -21.77 -14.25 -21.78
C SER A 3 -20.61 -14.80 -22.66
N ALA A 4 -20.95 -15.73 -23.56
CA ALA A 4 -19.95 -16.27 -24.50
C ALA A 4 -19.44 -15.19 -25.47
N ILE A 5 -20.34 -14.35 -25.99
CA ILE A 5 -19.95 -13.22 -26.85
C ILE A 5 -19.05 -12.24 -26.09
N LEU A 6 -19.41 -11.92 -24.84
CA LEU A 6 -18.63 -11.03 -23.99
C LEU A 6 -17.19 -11.56 -23.78
N PHE A 7 -17.05 -12.81 -23.38
CA PHE A 7 -15.72 -13.38 -23.13
C PHE A 7 -14.92 -13.59 -24.42
N ILE A 8 -15.53 -14.09 -25.49
CA ILE A 8 -14.84 -14.31 -26.76
C ILE A 8 -14.36 -12.98 -27.34
N SER A 9 -15.20 -11.95 -27.39
CA SER A 9 -14.80 -10.65 -27.90
C SER A 9 -13.72 -10.00 -27.01
N PHE A 10 -13.82 -10.16 -25.70
CA PHE A 10 -12.80 -9.68 -24.76
C PHE A 10 -11.42 -10.29 -25.05
N PHE A 11 -11.33 -11.60 -25.19
CA PHE A 11 -10.08 -12.27 -25.49
C PHE A 11 -9.54 -11.95 -26.90
N ILE A 12 -10.43 -11.79 -27.91
CA ILE A 12 -10.02 -11.35 -29.23
C ILE A 12 -9.36 -9.95 -29.15
N PHE A 13 -10.00 -8.98 -28.48
CA PHE A 13 -9.44 -7.64 -28.32
C PHE A 13 -8.13 -7.64 -27.54
N LEU A 14 -8.02 -8.50 -26.53
CA LEU A 14 -6.81 -8.65 -25.73
C LEU A 14 -5.63 -9.19 -26.58
N ILE A 15 -5.88 -10.20 -27.42
CA ILE A 15 -4.86 -10.76 -28.35
C ILE A 15 -4.42 -9.73 -29.39
N LEU A 16 -5.33 -8.84 -29.81
CA LEU A 16 -4.99 -7.72 -30.70
C LEU A 16 -4.16 -6.63 -30.02
N GLY A 17 -3.80 -6.78 -28.75
CA GLY A 17 -2.96 -5.82 -28.02
C GLY A 17 -3.70 -4.56 -27.56
N ILE A 18 -5.02 -4.56 -27.55
CA ILE A 18 -5.81 -3.42 -27.07
C ILE A 18 -5.72 -3.34 -25.52
N PRO A 19 -5.60 -2.14 -24.92
CA PRO A 19 -5.57 -1.97 -23.48
C PRO A 19 -6.79 -2.59 -22.79
N ILE A 20 -6.59 -3.29 -21.66
CA ILE A 20 -7.60 -4.09 -20.94
C ILE A 20 -8.90 -3.29 -20.69
N GLY A 21 -8.79 -2.02 -20.25
CA GLY A 21 -9.97 -1.17 -20.00
C GLY A 21 -10.83 -0.96 -21.26
N ILE A 22 -10.21 -0.80 -22.42
CA ILE A 22 -10.90 -0.65 -23.70
C ILE A 22 -11.49 -2.01 -24.14
N CYS A 23 -10.76 -3.13 -23.92
CA CYS A 23 -11.29 -4.47 -24.19
C CYS A 23 -12.58 -4.73 -23.42
N LEU A 24 -12.60 -4.38 -22.13
CA LEU A 24 -13.81 -4.51 -21.27
C LEU A 24 -14.98 -3.68 -21.82
N GLY A 25 -14.73 -2.43 -22.20
CA GLY A 25 -15.75 -1.56 -22.78
C GLY A 25 -16.29 -2.09 -24.10
N LEU A 26 -15.41 -2.43 -25.05
CA LEU A 26 -15.80 -2.94 -26.36
C LEU A 26 -16.54 -4.28 -26.28
N SER A 27 -16.05 -5.22 -25.47
CA SER A 27 -16.71 -6.51 -25.28
C SER A 27 -18.10 -6.36 -24.64
N SER A 28 -18.26 -5.43 -23.71
CA SER A 28 -19.58 -5.09 -23.13
C SER A 28 -20.52 -4.52 -24.18
N ILE A 29 -20.04 -3.63 -25.06
CA ILE A 29 -20.80 -3.09 -26.19
C ILE A 29 -21.24 -4.20 -27.13
N CYS A 30 -20.35 -5.13 -27.51
CA CYS A 30 -20.71 -6.27 -28.37
C CYS A 30 -21.80 -7.13 -27.74
N ALA A 31 -21.71 -7.42 -26.44
CA ALA A 31 -22.72 -8.20 -25.74
C ALA A 31 -24.08 -7.48 -25.63
N ILE A 32 -24.08 -6.17 -25.40
CA ILE A 32 -25.28 -5.32 -25.33
C ILE A 32 -25.96 -5.21 -26.69
N LEU A 33 -25.20 -4.99 -27.75
CA LEU A 33 -25.74 -4.97 -29.12
C LEU A 33 -26.42 -6.29 -29.48
N TYR A 34 -25.77 -7.42 -29.11
CA TYR A 34 -26.37 -8.74 -29.36
C TYR A 34 -27.64 -8.98 -28.52
N SER A 35 -27.73 -8.43 -27.31
CA SER A 35 -28.91 -8.55 -26.48
C SER A 35 -30.10 -7.69 -26.92
N GLY A 36 -29.89 -6.78 -27.89
CA GLY A 36 -30.94 -5.84 -28.35
C GLY A 36 -31.22 -4.72 -27.33
N THR A 37 -30.38 -4.54 -26.33
CA THR A 37 -30.54 -3.50 -25.31
C THR A 37 -29.99 -2.16 -25.82
N SER A 38 -30.55 -1.05 -25.39
CA SER A 38 -30.08 0.28 -25.80
C SER A 38 -28.66 0.55 -25.35
N LEU A 39 -27.82 1.10 -26.23
CA LEU A 39 -26.45 1.53 -25.93
C LEU A 39 -26.39 2.63 -24.85
N THR A 40 -27.46 3.34 -24.58
CA THR A 40 -27.53 4.34 -23.50
C THR A 40 -27.17 3.74 -22.14
N ILE A 41 -27.43 2.44 -21.95
CA ILE A 41 -27.07 1.72 -20.71
C ILE A 41 -25.56 1.69 -20.46
N VAL A 42 -24.74 1.72 -21.51
CA VAL A 42 -23.27 1.77 -21.38
C VAL A 42 -22.86 3.09 -20.72
N ALA A 43 -23.32 4.21 -21.27
CA ALA A 43 -22.99 5.53 -20.75
C ALA A 43 -23.50 5.72 -19.31
N THR A 44 -24.74 5.28 -19.04
CA THR A 44 -25.35 5.37 -17.71
C THR A 44 -24.57 4.54 -16.68
N ASN A 45 -24.21 3.30 -17.02
CA ASN A 45 -23.46 2.43 -16.12
C ASN A 45 -22.01 2.91 -15.92
N MET A 46 -21.36 3.41 -16.97
CA MET A 46 -20.04 4.02 -16.84
C MET A 46 -20.07 5.22 -15.88
N TYR A 47 -21.02 6.12 -16.07
CA TYR A 47 -21.17 7.29 -15.20
C TYR A 47 -21.49 6.88 -13.76
N SER A 48 -22.47 6.02 -13.53
CA SER A 48 -22.86 5.56 -12.20
C SER A 48 -21.74 4.76 -11.51
N GLY A 49 -20.92 4.04 -12.29
CA GLY A 49 -19.77 3.27 -11.79
C GLY A 49 -18.67 4.17 -11.22
N ILE A 50 -18.38 5.31 -11.85
CA ILE A 50 -17.34 6.25 -11.41
C ILE A 50 -17.85 7.32 -10.44
N SER A 51 -19.17 7.57 -10.39
CA SER A 51 -19.79 8.61 -9.55
C SER A 51 -20.07 8.16 -8.11
N LYS A 52 -19.50 7.04 -7.69
CA LYS A 52 -19.68 6.54 -6.32
C LYS A 52 -18.86 7.33 -5.33
N PHE A 53 -19.48 7.87 -4.28
CA PHE A 53 -18.86 8.65 -3.21
C PHE A 53 -17.68 7.90 -2.56
N LEU A 54 -17.78 6.58 -2.42
CA LEU A 54 -16.73 5.72 -1.86
C LEU A 54 -15.41 5.80 -2.62
N LEU A 55 -15.45 6.03 -3.94
CA LEU A 55 -14.23 6.12 -4.76
C LEU A 55 -13.42 7.39 -4.47
N LEU A 56 -13.99 8.41 -3.85
CA LEU A 56 -13.25 9.60 -3.40
C LEU A 56 -12.22 9.28 -2.34
N ALA A 57 -12.34 8.18 -1.61
CA ALA A 57 -11.31 7.73 -0.68
C ALA A 57 -9.97 7.44 -1.39
N ILE A 58 -10.00 6.99 -2.66
CA ILE A 58 -8.80 6.60 -3.41
C ILE A 58 -7.84 7.79 -3.61
N PRO A 59 -8.25 8.92 -4.24
CA PRO A 59 -7.35 10.05 -4.41
C PRO A 59 -6.83 10.62 -3.09
N PHE A 60 -7.63 10.59 -2.02
CA PHE A 60 -7.17 11.04 -0.70
C PHE A 60 -6.12 10.10 -0.12
N PHE A 61 -6.27 8.77 -0.17
CA PHE A 61 -5.24 7.85 0.29
C PHE A 61 -3.97 7.94 -0.56
N VAL A 62 -4.08 8.08 -1.88
CA VAL A 62 -2.92 8.29 -2.75
C VAL A 62 -2.20 9.60 -2.39
N LEU A 63 -2.94 10.67 -2.16
CA LEU A 63 -2.40 11.96 -1.77
C LEU A 63 -1.71 11.88 -0.40
N SER A 64 -2.34 11.23 0.59
CA SER A 64 -1.76 11.04 1.92
C SER A 64 -0.43 10.26 1.86
N GLY A 65 -0.37 9.18 1.07
CA GLY A 65 0.86 8.42 0.84
C GLY A 65 1.98 9.27 0.21
N ASN A 66 1.63 10.12 -0.77
CA ASN A 66 2.57 11.02 -1.41
C ASN A 66 3.10 12.11 -0.46
N ILE A 67 2.22 12.72 0.34
CA ILE A 67 2.62 13.71 1.36
C ILE A 67 3.56 13.05 2.38
N MET A 68 3.22 11.85 2.87
CA MET A 68 4.04 11.11 3.82
C MET A 68 5.45 10.83 3.26
N ALA A 69 5.54 10.43 2.00
CA ALA A 69 6.82 10.18 1.34
C ALA A 69 7.67 11.46 1.25
N LYS A 70 7.06 12.59 0.86
CA LYS A 70 7.74 13.88 0.73
C LYS A 70 8.08 14.53 2.09
N ALA A 71 7.23 14.35 3.09
CA ALA A 71 7.46 14.87 4.46
C ALA A 71 8.58 14.12 5.21
N GLY A 72 9.24 13.14 4.61
CA GLY A 72 10.34 12.40 5.24
C GLY A 72 9.89 11.44 6.35
N ILE A 73 8.59 11.25 6.56
CA ILE A 73 8.04 10.33 7.57
C ILE A 73 8.51 8.91 7.30
N SER A 74 8.61 8.51 6.03
CA SER A 74 9.13 7.20 5.63
C SER A 74 10.54 6.95 6.17
N LYS A 75 11.45 7.94 6.09
CA LYS A 75 12.82 7.85 6.62
C LYS A 75 12.84 7.68 8.13
N ARG A 76 11.95 8.38 8.86
CA ARG A 76 11.81 8.28 10.32
C ARG A 76 11.30 6.91 10.75
N LEU A 77 10.30 6.37 10.02
CA LEU A 77 9.81 5.01 10.24
C LEU A 77 10.91 3.97 10.01
N ILE A 78 11.66 4.08 8.91
CA ILE A 78 12.81 3.21 8.63
C ILE A 78 13.82 3.28 9.78
N ARG A 79 14.21 4.48 10.22
CA ARG A 79 15.15 4.68 11.32
C ARG A 79 14.66 4.01 12.61
N PHE A 80 13.40 4.22 12.99
CA PHE A 80 12.85 3.60 14.20
C PHE A 80 12.88 2.07 14.12
N VAL A 81 12.37 1.48 13.04
CA VAL A 81 12.34 0.03 12.88
C VAL A 81 13.76 -0.54 12.81
N ASP A 82 14.70 0.18 12.17
CA ASP A 82 16.12 -0.21 12.11
C ASP A 82 16.76 -0.23 13.50
N THR A 83 16.47 0.72 14.39
CA THR A 83 16.94 0.67 15.78
C THR A 83 16.37 -0.51 16.57
N CYS A 84 15.18 -0.99 16.21
CA CYS A 84 14.53 -2.11 16.89
C CYS A 84 15.03 -3.48 16.42
N VAL A 85 15.20 -3.68 15.10
CA VAL A 85 15.47 -5.00 14.51
C VAL A 85 16.71 -5.05 13.65
N GLY A 86 17.33 -3.93 13.29
CA GLY A 86 18.50 -3.85 12.39
C GLY A 86 19.73 -4.60 12.90
N HIS A 87 19.86 -4.82 14.21
CA HIS A 87 20.91 -5.59 14.85
C HIS A 87 20.78 -7.12 14.70
N LYS A 88 19.68 -7.61 14.12
CA LYS A 88 19.45 -9.05 13.88
C LYS A 88 20.07 -9.48 12.55
N LYS A 89 20.30 -10.80 12.39
CA LYS A 89 20.70 -11.38 11.09
C LYS A 89 19.63 -11.06 10.06
N GLY A 90 20.03 -10.46 8.93
CA GLY A 90 19.08 -10.00 7.93
C GLY A 90 18.26 -8.78 8.35
N GLY A 91 18.69 -8.03 9.37
CA GLY A 91 17.92 -6.95 10.01
C GLY A 91 17.36 -5.94 9.03
N ILE A 92 18.16 -5.45 8.07
CA ILE A 92 17.69 -4.45 7.09
C ILE A 92 16.58 -4.99 6.17
N ALA A 93 16.59 -6.27 5.85
CA ALA A 93 15.51 -6.88 5.06
C ALA A 93 14.24 -7.09 5.90
N ILE A 94 14.38 -7.37 7.21
CA ILE A 94 13.24 -7.38 8.14
C ILE A 94 12.65 -5.97 8.27
N VAL A 95 13.51 -4.93 8.34
CA VAL A 95 13.09 -3.53 8.31
C VAL A 95 12.26 -3.24 7.07
N CYS A 96 12.68 -3.72 5.90
CA CYS A 96 11.94 -3.56 4.65
C CYS A 96 10.50 -4.09 4.77
N VAL A 97 10.31 -5.31 5.26
CA VAL A 97 8.98 -5.92 5.42
C VAL A 97 8.12 -5.12 6.41
N ILE A 98 8.66 -4.80 7.60
CA ILE A 98 7.90 -4.09 8.63
C ILE A 98 7.51 -2.68 8.17
N VAL A 99 8.45 -1.93 7.58
CA VAL A 99 8.17 -0.57 7.09
C VAL A 99 7.20 -0.61 5.93
N ALA A 100 7.27 -1.61 5.04
CA ALA A 100 6.28 -1.78 3.98
C ALA A 100 4.86 -2.04 4.52
N CYS A 101 4.73 -2.80 5.62
CA CYS A 101 3.44 -2.98 6.30
C CYS A 101 2.90 -1.64 6.83
N PHE A 102 3.72 -0.86 7.52
CA PHE A 102 3.30 0.44 8.06
C PHE A 102 2.99 1.46 6.97
N PHE A 103 3.85 1.56 5.96
CA PHE A 103 3.62 2.47 4.85
C PHE A 103 2.38 2.07 4.05
N GLY A 104 2.19 0.76 3.87
CA GLY A 104 1.00 0.19 3.25
C GLY A 104 -0.29 0.54 3.99
N ALA A 105 -0.25 0.46 5.33
CA ALA A 105 -1.36 0.83 6.20
C ALA A 105 -1.72 2.34 6.17
N ILE A 106 -1.04 3.13 5.35
CA ILE A 106 -1.34 4.56 5.15
C ILE A 106 -1.68 4.83 3.69
N SER A 107 -0.85 4.33 2.76
CA SER A 107 -1.01 4.58 1.32
C SER A 107 -2.06 3.69 0.66
N GLY A 108 -2.28 2.49 1.18
CA GLY A 108 -3.16 1.48 0.58
C GLY A 108 -2.76 1.02 -0.83
N SER A 109 -1.52 1.34 -1.27
CA SER A 109 -1.05 1.16 -2.64
C SER A 109 0.32 0.49 -2.70
N GLY A 110 0.40 -0.70 -3.30
CA GLY A 110 1.66 -1.41 -3.52
C GLY A 110 2.66 -0.60 -4.36
N PRO A 111 2.31 -0.11 -5.56
CA PRO A 111 3.20 0.70 -6.38
C PRO A 111 3.73 1.95 -5.67
N ALA A 112 2.87 2.66 -4.91
CA ALA A 112 3.31 3.82 -4.13
C ALA A 112 4.31 3.43 -3.04
N THR A 113 4.11 2.27 -2.40
CA THR A 113 5.02 1.72 -1.39
C THR A 113 6.40 1.41 -1.99
N VAL A 114 6.46 0.76 -3.16
CA VAL A 114 7.73 0.50 -3.87
C VAL A 114 8.42 1.79 -4.23
N ALA A 115 7.70 2.76 -4.79
CA ALA A 115 8.28 4.04 -5.21
C ALA A 115 8.85 4.82 -4.02
N ALA A 116 8.16 4.84 -2.87
CA ALA A 116 8.59 5.59 -1.70
C ALA A 116 9.75 4.92 -0.93
N LEU A 117 9.72 3.60 -0.80
CA LEU A 117 10.66 2.86 0.05
C LEU A 117 11.78 2.20 -0.75
N GLY A 118 11.52 1.81 -2.00
CA GLY A 118 12.46 1.03 -2.82
C GLY A 118 13.77 1.76 -3.06
N MET A 119 13.72 3.07 -3.31
CA MET A 119 14.93 3.89 -3.54
C MET A 119 15.89 3.91 -2.33
N VAL A 120 15.39 3.72 -1.13
CA VAL A 120 16.19 3.73 0.10
C VAL A 120 16.54 2.32 0.56
N LEU A 121 15.55 1.41 0.56
CA LEU A 121 15.73 0.09 1.16
C LEU A 121 16.40 -0.91 0.23
N ILE A 122 16.22 -0.84 -1.09
CA ILE A 122 16.89 -1.77 -2.02
C ILE A 122 18.42 -1.59 -1.96
N PRO A 123 18.99 -0.38 -2.15
CA PRO A 123 20.41 -0.16 -1.99
C PRO A 123 20.93 -0.55 -0.60
N ALA A 124 20.19 -0.19 0.45
CA ALA A 124 20.57 -0.54 1.82
C ALA A 124 20.62 -2.06 2.07
N MET A 125 19.72 -2.83 1.50
CA MET A 125 19.75 -4.30 1.57
C MET A 125 20.95 -4.90 0.83
N ILE A 126 21.35 -4.31 -0.30
CA ILE A 126 22.48 -4.77 -1.10
C ILE A 126 23.81 -4.38 -0.42
N GLU A 127 24.00 -3.08 -0.17
CA GLU A 127 25.29 -2.52 0.27
C GLU A 127 25.57 -2.81 1.75
N ARG A 128 24.57 -2.63 2.60
CA ARG A 128 24.71 -2.82 4.05
C ARG A 128 24.29 -4.21 4.50
N GLY A 129 23.26 -4.77 3.85
CA GLY A 129 22.66 -6.04 4.22
C GLY A 129 23.36 -7.26 3.64
N GLY A 130 24.15 -7.10 2.58
CA GLY A 130 24.83 -8.21 1.89
C GLY A 130 23.88 -9.12 1.12
N PHE A 131 22.65 -8.68 0.84
CA PHE A 131 21.70 -9.42 0.02
C PHE A 131 21.99 -9.21 -1.47
N SER A 132 21.67 -10.22 -2.29
CA SER A 132 21.75 -10.08 -3.74
C SER A 132 20.71 -9.10 -4.27
N ALA A 133 21.02 -8.37 -5.35
CA ALA A 133 20.10 -7.41 -5.96
C ALA A 133 18.76 -8.05 -6.39
N PRO A 134 18.74 -9.27 -6.98
CA PRO A 134 17.48 -9.95 -7.29
C PRO A 134 16.63 -10.23 -6.06
N PHE A 135 17.24 -10.66 -4.94
CA PHE A 135 16.49 -10.90 -3.70
C PHE A 135 15.95 -9.60 -3.10
N ALA A 136 16.77 -8.55 -3.03
CA ALA A 136 16.36 -7.26 -2.47
C ALA A 136 15.19 -6.63 -3.26
N THR A 137 15.24 -6.69 -4.58
CA THR A 137 14.15 -6.18 -5.43
C THR A 137 12.90 -7.03 -5.34
N ALA A 138 13.03 -8.36 -5.35
CA ALA A 138 11.91 -9.28 -5.18
C ALA A 138 11.24 -9.11 -3.80
N LEU A 139 12.05 -8.99 -2.73
CA LEU A 139 11.52 -8.76 -1.38
C LEU A 139 10.76 -7.43 -1.29
N MET A 140 11.30 -6.36 -1.86
CA MET A 140 10.61 -5.05 -1.88
C MET A 140 9.27 -5.13 -2.63
N ALA A 141 9.27 -5.75 -3.81
CA ALA A 141 8.07 -5.95 -4.62
C ALA A 141 7.01 -6.78 -3.88
N THR A 142 7.42 -7.91 -3.28
CA THR A 142 6.51 -8.79 -2.53
C THR A 142 6.02 -8.12 -1.24
N SER A 143 6.90 -7.42 -0.51
CA SER A 143 6.51 -6.68 0.70
C SER A 143 5.50 -5.59 0.41
N SER A 144 5.59 -4.94 -0.77
CA SER A 144 4.64 -3.92 -1.17
C SER A 144 3.23 -4.49 -1.45
N SER A 145 3.11 -5.78 -1.76
CA SER A 145 1.81 -6.42 -1.93
C SER A 145 1.01 -6.49 -0.63
N ILE A 146 1.69 -6.44 0.53
CA ILE A 146 1.04 -6.37 1.84
C ILE A 146 0.21 -5.08 1.95
N ALA A 147 0.66 -3.98 1.33
CA ALA A 147 -0.05 -2.71 1.31
C ALA A 147 -1.43 -2.78 0.61
N ILE A 148 -1.66 -3.82 -0.20
CA ILE A 148 -2.95 -4.05 -0.85
C ILE A 148 -3.92 -4.80 0.08
N VAL A 149 -3.39 -5.50 1.08
CA VAL A 149 -4.15 -6.37 2.00
C VAL A 149 -4.34 -5.72 3.37
N ILE A 150 -3.28 -5.09 3.93
CA ILE A 150 -3.39 -4.35 5.20
C ILE A 150 -4.22 -3.07 5.00
N PRO A 151 -5.26 -2.85 5.81
CA PRO A 151 -6.08 -1.65 5.70
C PRO A 151 -5.34 -0.37 6.15
N PRO A 152 -5.71 0.78 5.58
CA PRO A 152 -6.67 0.95 4.49
C PRO A 152 -6.12 0.49 3.13
N SER A 153 -6.98 -0.12 2.31
CA SER A 153 -6.61 -0.69 1.02
C SER A 153 -7.46 -0.10 -0.11
N ILE A 154 -6.81 0.45 -1.12
CA ILE A 154 -7.47 0.96 -2.32
C ILE A 154 -8.24 -0.15 -3.05
N ALA A 155 -7.66 -1.37 -3.10
CA ALA A 155 -8.31 -2.51 -3.75
C ALA A 155 -9.62 -2.89 -3.04
N PHE A 156 -9.65 -2.85 -1.71
CA PHE A 156 -10.87 -3.12 -0.94
C PHE A 156 -11.93 -2.03 -1.14
N VAL A 157 -11.52 -0.76 -1.26
CA VAL A 157 -12.45 0.33 -1.58
C VAL A 157 -13.08 0.12 -2.95
N VAL A 158 -12.30 -0.23 -3.98
CA VAL A 158 -12.79 -0.53 -5.32
C VAL A 158 -13.73 -1.73 -5.29
N TYR A 159 -13.32 -2.83 -4.66
CA TYR A 159 -14.14 -4.03 -4.55
C TYR A 159 -15.48 -3.75 -3.86
N ALA A 160 -15.46 -3.08 -2.71
CA ALA A 160 -16.66 -2.70 -1.97
C ALA A 160 -17.57 -1.77 -2.78
N SER A 161 -16.99 -0.86 -3.57
CA SER A 161 -17.78 0.03 -4.45
C SER A 161 -18.56 -0.72 -5.52
N ILE A 162 -18.04 -1.88 -5.99
CA ILE A 162 -18.68 -2.70 -7.02
C ILE A 162 -19.70 -3.65 -6.40
N THR A 163 -19.33 -4.31 -5.29
CA THR A 163 -20.13 -5.38 -4.68
C THR A 163 -21.14 -4.91 -3.67
N GLY A 164 -20.99 -3.68 -3.14
CA GLY A 164 -21.85 -3.14 -2.08
C GLY A 164 -21.53 -3.69 -0.68
N VAL A 165 -20.43 -4.44 -0.52
CA VAL A 165 -19.97 -4.95 0.79
C VAL A 165 -19.42 -3.78 1.63
N SER A 166 -19.56 -3.86 2.96
CA SER A 166 -19.01 -2.87 3.88
C SER A 166 -17.49 -2.77 3.77
N ILE A 167 -16.97 -1.55 3.59
CA ILE A 167 -15.51 -1.32 3.57
C ILE A 167 -14.90 -1.61 4.95
N ALA A 168 -15.60 -1.28 6.04
CA ALA A 168 -15.11 -1.55 7.39
C ALA A 168 -14.93 -3.06 7.63
N ASP A 169 -15.86 -3.88 7.15
CA ASP A 169 -15.76 -5.34 7.25
C ASP A 169 -14.62 -5.87 6.38
N MET A 170 -14.45 -5.34 5.16
CA MET A 170 -13.32 -5.67 4.30
C MET A 170 -11.98 -5.32 4.95
N PHE A 171 -11.89 -4.14 5.57
CA PHE A 171 -10.68 -3.72 6.28
C PHE A 171 -10.39 -4.65 7.47
N THR A 172 -11.41 -5.01 8.25
CA THR A 172 -11.26 -5.96 9.36
C THR A 172 -10.76 -7.32 8.86
N ALA A 173 -11.34 -7.82 7.78
CA ALA A 173 -10.95 -9.10 7.16
C ALA A 173 -9.51 -9.09 6.64
N GLY A 174 -8.97 -7.95 6.21
CA GLY A 174 -7.62 -7.80 5.68
C GLY A 174 -6.50 -7.82 6.72
N ILE A 175 -6.79 -7.53 8.00
CA ILE A 175 -5.76 -7.42 9.04
C ILE A 175 -5.01 -8.73 9.24
N VAL A 176 -5.73 -9.82 9.47
CA VAL A 176 -5.13 -11.14 9.76
C VAL A 176 -4.33 -11.66 8.57
N PRO A 177 -4.86 -11.72 7.33
CA PRO A 177 -4.07 -12.12 6.17
C PRO A 177 -2.83 -11.23 5.95
N GLY A 178 -2.96 -9.93 6.11
CA GLY A 178 -1.85 -9.00 5.95
C GLY A 178 -0.71 -9.25 6.95
N ILE A 179 -1.04 -9.48 8.22
CA ILE A 179 -0.05 -9.85 9.25
C ILE A 179 0.60 -11.20 8.91
N LEU A 180 -0.18 -12.19 8.48
CA LEU A 180 0.35 -13.50 8.09
C LEU A 180 1.33 -13.40 6.93
N MET A 181 1.02 -12.57 5.91
CA MET A 181 1.94 -12.28 4.81
C MET A 181 3.25 -11.64 5.31
N GLY A 182 3.16 -10.65 6.20
CA GLY A 182 4.33 -10.02 6.80
C GLY A 182 5.20 -11.02 7.56
N VAL A 183 4.59 -11.87 8.40
CA VAL A 183 5.29 -12.92 9.15
C VAL A 183 5.95 -13.93 8.19
N ALA A 184 5.24 -14.37 7.15
CA ALA A 184 5.78 -15.29 6.16
C ALA A 184 7.02 -14.71 5.46
N LEU A 185 6.97 -13.43 5.05
CA LEU A 185 8.12 -12.76 4.44
C LEU A 185 9.30 -12.61 5.41
N VAL A 186 9.05 -12.32 6.69
CA VAL A 186 10.12 -12.29 7.71
C VAL A 186 10.77 -13.67 7.85
N ILE A 187 9.99 -14.75 7.82
CA ILE A 187 10.54 -16.12 7.84
C ILE A 187 11.44 -16.35 6.61
N VAL A 188 10.97 -15.97 5.41
CA VAL A 188 11.79 -16.09 4.18
C VAL A 188 13.09 -15.31 4.30
N VAL A 189 13.06 -14.08 4.82
CA VAL A 189 14.26 -13.26 5.07
C VAL A 189 15.22 -13.97 6.02
N LEU A 190 14.73 -14.54 7.12
CA LEU A 190 15.56 -15.25 8.09
C LEU A 190 16.20 -16.51 7.49
N LEU A 191 15.45 -17.25 6.67
CA LEU A 191 15.97 -18.43 5.97
C LEU A 191 17.07 -18.04 4.96
N GLU A 192 16.85 -16.99 4.18
CA GLU A 192 17.83 -16.49 3.22
C GLU A 192 19.07 -15.95 3.91
N ALA A 193 18.91 -15.18 4.99
CA ALA A 193 20.01 -14.67 5.80
C ALA A 193 20.85 -15.82 6.42
N LYS A 194 20.20 -16.92 6.82
CA LYS A 194 20.88 -18.11 7.33
C LYS A 194 21.64 -18.83 6.22
N LYS A 195 21.00 -19.02 5.05
CA LYS A 195 21.58 -19.71 3.89
C LYS A 195 22.85 -19.04 3.38
N HIS A 196 22.85 -17.72 3.31
CA HIS A 196 23.98 -16.91 2.84
C HIS A 196 24.90 -16.41 3.96
N ASN A 197 24.72 -16.89 5.19
CA ASN A 197 25.54 -16.55 6.35
C ASN A 197 25.66 -15.04 6.62
N ILE A 198 24.59 -14.29 6.33
CA ILE A 198 24.54 -12.85 6.47
C ILE A 198 24.67 -12.47 7.94
N GLN A 199 25.68 -11.64 8.24
CA GLN A 199 25.94 -11.18 9.60
C GLN A 199 25.15 -9.92 9.94
N PRO A 200 24.87 -9.67 11.23
CA PRO A 200 24.29 -8.40 11.66
C PRO A 200 25.19 -7.22 11.28
N THR A 201 24.62 -6.22 10.64
CA THR A 201 25.35 -5.04 10.16
C THR A 201 25.48 -3.94 11.20
N GLN A 202 24.67 -4.00 12.27
CA GLN A 202 24.62 -2.96 13.28
C GLN A 202 24.70 -3.53 14.71
N LYS A 203 25.25 -2.72 15.62
CA LYS A 203 25.17 -2.99 17.05
C LYS A 203 23.74 -2.73 17.54
N LYS A 204 23.37 -3.42 18.63
CA LYS A 204 22.08 -3.21 19.27
C LYS A 204 21.96 -1.76 19.76
N ALA A 205 20.98 -1.02 19.26
CA ALA A 205 20.74 0.35 19.69
C ALA A 205 20.37 0.43 21.17
N THR A 206 20.80 1.51 21.82
CA THR A 206 20.47 1.79 23.23
C THR A 206 18.99 2.10 23.40
N ALA A 207 18.48 1.98 24.63
CA ALA A 207 17.10 2.33 24.93
C ALA A 207 16.80 3.81 24.65
N LYS A 208 17.78 4.70 24.84
CA LYS A 208 17.67 6.13 24.54
C LYS A 208 17.53 6.36 23.03
N GLU A 209 18.38 5.76 22.22
CA GLU A 209 18.32 5.88 20.75
C GLU A 209 16.98 5.38 20.19
N ARG A 210 16.44 4.27 20.74
CA ARG A 210 15.11 3.77 20.35
C ARG A 210 14.00 4.73 20.73
N TRP A 211 14.09 5.32 21.93
CA TRP A 211 13.10 6.27 22.41
C TRP A 211 13.11 7.56 21.58
N ASP A 212 14.30 8.05 21.22
CA ASP A 212 14.43 9.24 20.38
C ASP A 212 13.91 8.96 18.96
N ALA A 213 14.27 7.80 18.37
CA ALA A 213 13.73 7.39 17.07
C ALA A 213 12.21 7.18 17.09
N PHE A 214 11.66 6.66 18.21
CA PHE A 214 10.22 6.54 18.39
C PHE A 214 9.53 7.90 18.41
N LYS A 215 10.05 8.86 19.15
CA LYS A 215 9.51 10.23 19.20
C LYS A 215 9.48 10.88 17.80
N ASP A 216 10.56 10.70 17.04
CA ASP A 216 10.65 11.22 15.69
C ASP A 216 9.63 10.56 14.73
N ALA A 217 9.33 9.28 14.93
CA ALA A 217 8.38 8.52 14.10
C ALA A 217 6.93 8.57 14.63
N PHE A 218 6.71 9.08 15.83
CA PHE A 218 5.43 9.01 16.56
C PHE A 218 4.24 9.53 15.76
N TRP A 219 4.40 10.69 15.13
CA TRP A 219 3.35 11.29 14.32
C TRP A 219 2.97 10.44 13.10
N GLY A 220 3.94 9.71 12.53
CA GLY A 220 3.68 8.75 11.47
C GLY A 220 2.89 7.52 11.94
N PHE A 221 3.18 7.02 13.16
CA PHE A 221 2.44 5.89 13.75
C PHE A 221 1.00 6.24 14.13
N LEU A 222 0.74 7.50 14.44
CA LEU A 222 -0.62 7.93 14.79
C LEU A 222 -1.58 7.81 13.58
N MET A 223 -1.04 7.86 12.37
CA MET A 223 -1.83 7.88 11.14
C MET A 223 -2.73 6.65 10.95
N PRO A 224 -2.21 5.41 10.96
CA PRO A 224 -3.08 4.22 10.91
C PRO A 224 -4.07 4.16 12.07
N VAL A 225 -3.69 4.65 13.25
CA VAL A 225 -4.56 4.68 14.43
C VAL A 225 -5.73 5.64 14.22
N ILE A 226 -5.49 6.83 13.67
CA ILE A 226 -6.53 7.82 13.36
C ILE A 226 -7.49 7.24 12.31
N ILE A 227 -6.96 6.66 11.22
CA ILE A 227 -7.79 6.13 10.14
C ILE A 227 -8.64 4.96 10.65
N LEU A 228 -7.99 3.91 11.15
CA LEU A 228 -8.67 2.68 11.56
C LEU A 228 -9.52 2.89 12.81
N GLY A 229 -8.98 3.63 13.78
CA GLY A 229 -9.72 3.99 15.01
C GLY A 229 -10.97 4.82 14.70
N GLY A 230 -10.86 5.77 13.77
CA GLY A 230 -12.00 6.57 13.33
C GLY A 230 -13.07 5.77 12.59
N ILE A 231 -12.66 4.84 11.73
CA ILE A 231 -13.58 3.97 10.98
C ILE A 231 -14.24 2.96 11.91
N TYR A 232 -13.48 2.22 12.73
CA TYR A 232 -14.03 1.21 13.63
C TYR A 232 -14.79 1.82 14.82
N GLY A 233 -14.41 3.01 15.24
CA GLY A 233 -15.16 3.80 16.22
C GLY A 233 -16.42 4.43 15.67
N SER A 234 -16.74 4.22 14.38
CA SER A 234 -17.90 4.82 13.69
C SER A 234 -17.93 6.36 13.76
N VAL A 235 -16.76 6.99 13.92
CA VAL A 235 -16.60 8.46 13.95
C VAL A 235 -16.50 8.98 12.50
N PHE A 236 -15.84 8.23 11.63
CA PHE A 236 -15.63 8.58 10.24
C PHE A 236 -16.07 7.46 9.30
N THR A 237 -16.64 7.83 8.17
CA THR A 237 -16.73 6.95 7.01
C THR A 237 -15.32 6.75 6.42
N PRO A 238 -15.06 5.69 5.66
CA PRO A 238 -13.76 5.49 5.00
C PRO A 238 -13.31 6.66 4.12
N THR A 239 -14.24 7.35 3.48
CA THR A 239 -13.94 8.53 2.66
C THR A 239 -13.52 9.73 3.51
N GLU A 240 -14.23 9.96 4.63
CA GLU A 240 -13.89 11.02 5.58
C GLU A 240 -12.55 10.72 6.27
N ALA A 241 -12.30 9.48 6.67
CA ALA A 241 -11.03 9.07 7.24
C ALA A 241 -9.87 9.32 6.26
N ALA A 242 -10.08 9.07 4.96
CA ALA A 242 -9.09 9.37 3.94
C ALA A 242 -8.83 10.89 3.81
N ALA A 243 -9.87 11.72 3.86
CA ALA A 243 -9.74 13.18 3.84
C ALA A 243 -9.03 13.71 5.10
N VAL A 244 -9.42 13.23 6.30
CA VAL A 244 -8.76 13.54 7.58
C VAL A 244 -7.29 13.18 7.53
N SER A 245 -6.93 12.07 6.89
CA SER A 245 -5.56 11.64 6.71
C SER A 245 -4.71 12.66 5.97
N VAL A 246 -5.24 13.23 4.89
CA VAL A 246 -4.55 14.26 4.12
C VAL A 246 -4.33 15.53 4.94
N VAL A 247 -5.38 15.98 5.65
CA VAL A 247 -5.29 17.17 6.50
C VAL A 247 -4.25 16.98 7.60
N TYR A 248 -4.30 15.85 8.29
CA TYR A 248 -3.36 15.53 9.37
C TYR A 248 -1.90 15.52 8.87
N LEU A 249 -1.62 14.84 7.76
CA LEU A 249 -0.26 14.78 7.20
C LEU A 249 0.20 16.14 6.66
N SER A 250 -0.71 16.94 6.10
CA SER A 250 -0.40 18.31 5.67
C SER A 250 -0.02 19.18 6.85
N LEU A 251 -0.71 19.08 7.98
CA LEU A 251 -0.37 19.80 9.21
C LEU A 251 1.00 19.39 9.76
N ILE A 252 1.34 18.11 9.75
CA ILE A 252 2.68 17.64 10.14
C ILE A 252 3.72 18.23 9.20
N HIS A 253 3.48 18.21 7.89
CA HIS A 253 4.42 18.74 6.90
C HIS A 253 4.64 20.25 7.05
N ILE A 254 3.60 21.02 7.37
CA ILE A 254 3.67 22.46 7.60
C ILE A 254 4.34 22.80 8.94
N SER A 255 4.10 22.03 9.99
CA SER A 255 4.67 22.28 11.32
C SER A 255 6.15 21.91 11.46
N GLU A 256 6.74 21.20 10.48
CA GLU A 256 8.14 20.76 10.49
C GLU A 256 8.99 21.28 9.31
N PRO A 257 8.81 22.51 8.79
CA PRO A 257 9.57 23.00 7.63
C PRO A 257 11.07 23.17 7.91
N THR A 258 11.46 23.33 9.18
CA THR A 258 12.81 23.70 9.59
C THR A 258 13.80 22.54 9.61
N ARG A 259 13.33 21.28 9.72
CA ARG A 259 14.21 20.11 9.75
C ARG A 259 14.63 19.59 8.37
N GLN A 260 14.00 20.05 7.28
CA GLN A 260 14.38 19.66 5.91
C GLN A 260 15.47 20.54 5.31
N ALA A 261 15.76 21.70 5.88
CA ALA A 261 16.80 22.62 5.42
C ALA A 261 18.20 22.27 5.94
N GLU A 262 18.32 21.29 6.82
CA GLU A 262 19.60 20.87 7.45
C GLU A 262 20.13 19.53 6.90
N ILE A 263 19.59 19.02 5.80
CA ILE A 263 20.08 17.85 5.06
C ILE A 263 20.38 18.25 3.62
#